data_14f5f75584715cb8bb18ad3d1ba0a3b3
#
_entry.id   14f5f75584715cb8bb18ad3d1ba0a3b3
#
_cell.length_a   1.000
_cell.length_b   1.000
_cell.length_c   1.000
_cell.angle_alpha   90.00
_cell.angle_beta   90.00
_cell.angle_gamma   90.00
#
_symmetry.space_group_name_H-M   'P 1'
#
loop_
_entity.id
_entity.type
_entity.pdbx_description
1 polymer ?
#
loop_
_entity_poly.entity_id
_entity_poly.type
_entity_poly.pdbx_seq_one_letter_code
_entity_poly.pdbx_strand_id
1 'polypeptide(L)'
;MVRGVLGVVAGWIVWFVGFLALAILLAEVWPEYRVHGRAWMNDHIFDFPTNMAVFNVIFWILAEIAAGWVTMAIARRREALWVLAAIVGPYLFYEHLYAEWANIPAWYNVAVAITAIPAVLLGGKLAGRSAQRVRPAPAI
;
A
#
# COMPACT_ATOMS: atom_id res chain seq x y z
N MET A 1 9.13 21.09 9.73
CA MET A 1 9.69 19.72 9.92
C MET A 1 8.68 18.75 10.52
N VAL A 2 8.08 19.03 11.68
CA VAL A 2 7.21 18.08 12.42
C VAL A 2 6.07 17.48 11.55
N ARG A 3 5.31 18.29 10.80
CA ARG A 3 4.23 17.80 9.93
C ARG A 3 4.72 16.83 8.83
N GLY A 4 5.93 17.03 8.32
CA GLY A 4 6.52 16.12 7.33
C GLY A 4 6.75 14.73 7.93
N VAL A 5 7.37 14.67 9.09
CA VAL A 5 7.62 13.42 9.83
C VAL A 5 6.31 12.74 10.20
N LEU A 6 5.35 13.49 10.78
CA LEU A 6 4.03 12.95 11.12
C LEU A 6 3.29 12.38 9.89
N GLY A 7 3.38 13.06 8.75
CA GLY A 7 2.78 12.57 7.52
C GLY A 7 3.40 11.25 7.05
N VAL A 8 4.73 11.12 7.08
CA VAL A 8 5.42 9.87 6.71
C VAL A 8 5.05 8.74 7.66
N VAL A 9 5.09 8.99 8.98
CA VAL A 9 4.74 7.97 9.98
C VAL A 9 3.29 7.53 9.83
N ALA A 10 2.35 8.48 9.69
CA ALA A 10 0.94 8.16 9.49
C ALA A 10 0.70 7.38 8.18
N GLY A 11 1.36 7.78 7.10
CA GLY A 11 1.29 7.05 5.83
C GLY A 11 1.82 5.62 5.95
N TRP A 12 2.94 5.44 6.62
CA TRP A 12 3.50 4.11 6.86
C TRP A 12 2.56 3.22 7.70
N ILE A 13 1.97 3.78 8.77
CA ILE A 13 0.97 3.07 9.57
C ILE A 13 -0.24 2.69 8.72
N VAL A 14 -0.77 3.61 7.92
CA VAL A 14 -1.92 3.35 7.04
C VAL A 14 -1.60 2.28 6.02
N TRP A 15 -0.39 2.28 5.44
CA TRP A 15 0.05 1.24 4.52
C TRP A 15 0.03 -0.15 5.19
N PHE A 16 0.70 -0.29 6.33
CA PHE A 16 0.84 -1.57 7.02
C PHE A 16 -0.50 -2.06 7.61
N VAL A 17 -1.18 -1.20 8.38
CA VAL A 17 -2.46 -1.55 9.02
C VAL A 17 -3.57 -1.69 7.98
N GLY A 18 -3.55 -0.87 6.93
CA GLY A 18 -4.54 -0.91 5.85
C GLY A 18 -4.51 -2.22 5.10
N PHE A 19 -3.32 -2.70 4.71
CA PHE A 19 -3.19 -4.01 4.08
C PHE A 19 -3.69 -5.14 5.00
N LEU A 20 -3.25 -5.15 6.26
CA LEU A 20 -3.65 -6.15 7.24
C LEU A 20 -5.17 -6.15 7.48
N ALA A 21 -5.77 -4.98 7.63
CA ALA A 21 -7.22 -4.84 7.82
C ALA A 21 -8.02 -5.36 6.61
N LEU A 22 -7.56 -5.06 5.38
CA LEU A 22 -8.19 -5.56 4.17
C LEU A 22 -8.07 -7.09 4.05
N ALA A 23 -6.90 -7.66 4.40
CA ALA A 23 -6.69 -9.10 4.39
C ALA A 23 -7.59 -9.81 5.43
N ILE A 24 -7.72 -9.25 6.64
CA ILE A 24 -8.62 -9.77 7.69
C ILE A 24 -10.07 -9.69 7.22
N LEU A 25 -10.51 -8.55 6.68
CA LEU A 25 -11.87 -8.38 6.17
C LEU A 25 -12.17 -9.42 5.09
N LEU A 26 -11.26 -9.65 4.16
CA LEU A 26 -11.43 -10.65 3.12
C LEU A 26 -11.52 -12.07 3.70
N ALA A 27 -10.72 -12.39 4.70
CA ALA A 27 -10.78 -13.67 5.40
C ALA A 27 -12.11 -13.89 6.15
N GLU A 28 -12.79 -12.81 6.59
CA GLU A 28 -14.11 -12.90 7.21
C GLU A 28 -15.25 -13.12 6.20
N VAL A 29 -15.17 -12.49 5.02
CA VAL A 29 -16.23 -12.60 4.02
C VAL A 29 -16.02 -13.74 3.01
N TRP A 30 -14.81 -14.28 2.94
CA TRP A 30 -14.44 -15.35 2.02
C TRP A 30 -13.72 -16.48 2.76
N PRO A 31 -14.46 -17.54 3.20
CA PRO A 31 -13.89 -18.62 4.02
C PRO A 31 -12.70 -19.35 3.39
N GLU A 32 -12.71 -19.56 2.08
CA GLU A 32 -11.57 -20.18 1.36
C GLU A 32 -10.31 -19.31 1.45
N TYR A 33 -10.43 -17.99 1.33
CA TYR A 33 -9.30 -17.06 1.50
C TYR A 33 -8.67 -17.19 2.89
N ARG A 34 -9.48 -17.40 3.93
CA ARG A 34 -9.00 -17.62 5.29
C ARG A 34 -8.12 -18.88 5.41
N VAL A 35 -8.46 -19.96 4.69
CA VAL A 35 -7.66 -21.21 4.71
C VAL A 35 -6.27 -20.95 4.11
N HIS A 36 -6.20 -20.37 2.94
CA HIS A 36 -4.94 -20.03 2.27
C HIS A 36 -4.12 -18.99 3.05
N GLY A 37 -4.77 -17.98 3.63
CA GLY A 37 -4.12 -17.00 4.51
C GLY A 37 -3.48 -17.62 5.75
N ARG A 38 -4.11 -18.63 6.35
CA ARG A 38 -3.52 -19.37 7.48
C ARG A 38 -2.34 -20.23 7.05
N ALA A 39 -2.41 -20.92 5.92
CA ALA A 39 -1.29 -21.67 5.36
C ALA A 39 -0.07 -20.77 5.13
N TRP A 40 -0.30 -19.58 4.57
CA TRP A 40 0.76 -18.58 4.41
C TRP A 40 1.34 -18.12 5.75
N MET A 41 0.49 -17.73 6.71
CA MET A 41 0.94 -17.19 8.01
C MET A 41 1.67 -18.23 8.87
N ASN A 42 1.27 -19.50 8.83
CA ASN A 42 1.82 -20.54 9.70
C ASN A 42 2.97 -21.31 9.04
N ASP A 43 2.87 -21.59 7.75
CA ASP A 43 3.72 -22.54 7.05
C ASP A 43 4.54 -21.91 5.91
N HIS A 44 4.35 -20.61 5.65
CA HIS A 44 4.94 -19.90 4.52
C HIS A 44 4.63 -20.53 3.15
N ILE A 45 3.45 -21.17 3.04
CA ILE A 45 2.98 -21.80 1.80
C ILE A 45 2.04 -20.84 1.07
N PHE A 46 2.50 -20.33 -0.09
CA PHE A 46 1.67 -19.50 -0.96
C PHE A 46 0.90 -20.38 -1.96
N ASP A 47 -0.25 -20.86 -1.56
CA ASP A 47 -1.14 -21.71 -2.37
C ASP A 47 -2.43 -21.00 -2.82
N PHE A 48 -2.43 -19.67 -2.79
CA PHE A 48 -3.58 -18.88 -3.21
C PHE A 48 -3.94 -19.12 -4.67
N PRO A 49 -5.21 -19.46 -4.99
CA PRO A 49 -5.71 -19.43 -6.35
C PRO A 49 -5.47 -18.07 -7.00
N THR A 50 -5.29 -18.05 -8.32
CA THR A 50 -4.92 -16.83 -9.06
C THR A 50 -5.88 -15.66 -8.81
N ASN A 51 -7.18 -15.92 -8.74
CA ASN A 51 -8.17 -14.88 -8.44
C ASN A 51 -7.96 -14.25 -7.05
N MET A 52 -7.66 -15.06 -6.03
CA MET A 52 -7.37 -14.56 -4.68
C MET A 52 -6.04 -13.79 -4.63
N ALA A 53 -5.03 -14.30 -5.31
CA ALA A 53 -3.74 -13.62 -5.44
C ALA A 53 -3.88 -12.25 -6.13
N VAL A 54 -4.74 -12.13 -7.15
CA VAL A 54 -5.07 -10.84 -7.79
C VAL A 54 -5.71 -9.87 -6.80
N PHE A 55 -6.65 -10.33 -5.95
CA PHE A 55 -7.21 -9.48 -4.90
C PHE A 55 -6.15 -8.99 -3.91
N ASN A 56 -5.18 -9.84 -3.55
CA ASN A 56 -4.06 -9.41 -2.70
C ASN A 56 -3.24 -8.29 -3.36
N VAL A 57 -2.91 -8.39 -4.64
CA VAL A 57 -2.20 -7.33 -5.36
C VAL A 57 -3.03 -6.03 -5.36
N ILE A 58 -4.33 -6.11 -5.60
CA ILE A 58 -5.22 -4.95 -5.54
C ILE A 58 -5.19 -4.31 -4.14
N PHE A 59 -5.18 -5.11 -3.08
CA PHE A 59 -5.12 -4.60 -1.71
C PHE A 59 -3.79 -3.91 -1.39
N TRP A 60 -2.66 -4.45 -1.88
CA TRP A 60 -1.38 -3.76 -1.80
C TRP A 60 -1.45 -2.38 -2.44
N ILE A 61 -1.93 -2.31 -3.67
CA ILE A 61 -2.07 -1.05 -4.41
C ILE A 61 -2.99 -0.06 -3.68
N LEU A 62 -4.13 -0.52 -3.14
CA LEU A 62 -5.05 0.34 -2.39
C LEU A 62 -4.44 0.87 -1.09
N ALA A 63 -3.71 0.03 -0.36
CA ALA A 63 -3.02 0.43 0.86
C ALA A 63 -1.92 1.47 0.57
N GLU A 64 -1.17 1.30 -0.52
CA GLU A 64 -0.14 2.23 -0.99
C GLU A 64 -0.74 3.59 -1.41
N ILE A 65 -1.85 3.57 -2.16
CA ILE A 65 -2.59 4.80 -2.54
C ILE A 65 -3.10 5.52 -1.29
N ALA A 66 -3.71 4.80 -0.35
CA ALA A 66 -4.20 5.38 0.90
C ALA A 66 -3.05 5.98 1.73
N ALA A 67 -1.93 5.29 1.83
CA ALA A 67 -0.73 5.76 2.51
C ALA A 67 -0.19 7.06 1.91
N GLY A 68 -0.04 7.10 0.60
CA GLY A 68 0.38 8.31 -0.11
C GLY A 68 -0.59 9.48 0.06
N TRP A 69 -1.89 9.19 0.02
CA TRP A 69 -2.93 10.19 0.24
C TRP A 69 -2.85 10.79 1.66
N VAL A 70 -2.77 9.96 2.70
CA VAL A 70 -2.65 10.38 4.10
C VAL A 70 -1.36 11.17 4.33
N THR A 71 -0.24 10.67 3.81
CA THR A 71 1.05 11.38 3.90
C THR A 71 0.93 12.79 3.35
N MET A 72 0.38 12.96 2.17
CA MET A 72 0.26 14.26 1.53
C MET A 72 -0.76 15.17 2.22
N ALA A 73 -1.87 14.61 2.73
CA ALA A 73 -2.90 15.35 3.45
C ALA A 73 -2.35 15.98 4.74
N ILE A 74 -1.49 15.26 5.45
CA ILE A 74 -0.88 15.72 6.71
C ILE A 74 0.34 16.60 6.45
N ALA A 75 1.31 16.12 5.66
CA ALA A 75 2.58 16.78 5.44
C ALA A 75 2.45 18.05 4.59
N ARG A 76 1.53 18.04 3.61
CA ARG A 76 1.33 19.10 2.60
C ARG A 76 2.59 19.46 1.82
N ARG A 77 3.54 18.51 1.73
CA ARG A 77 4.85 18.66 1.08
C ARG A 77 5.16 17.40 0.27
N ARG A 78 5.60 17.58 -0.97
CA ARG A 78 5.95 16.46 -1.86
C ARG A 78 7.16 15.66 -1.39
N GLU A 79 8.08 16.31 -0.68
CA GLU A 79 9.27 15.66 -0.15
C GLU A 79 8.92 14.52 0.83
N ALA A 80 7.90 14.72 1.69
CA ALA A 80 7.43 13.68 2.59
C ALA A 80 6.90 12.45 1.83
N LEU A 81 6.26 12.66 0.68
CA LEU A 81 5.78 11.60 -0.17
C LEU A 81 6.92 10.77 -0.77
N TRP A 82 7.99 11.45 -1.22
CA TRP A 82 9.19 10.77 -1.71
C TRP A 82 9.91 10.00 -0.61
N VAL A 83 9.93 10.52 0.62
CA VAL A 83 10.49 9.81 1.78
C VAL A 83 9.68 8.53 2.05
N LEU A 84 8.34 8.59 2.05
CA LEU A 84 7.51 7.39 2.20
C LEU A 84 7.77 6.39 1.07
N ALA A 85 7.80 6.83 -0.18
CA ALA A 85 8.09 5.98 -1.32
C ALA A 85 9.48 5.32 -1.24
N ALA A 86 10.48 6.05 -0.72
CA ALA A 86 11.83 5.54 -0.49
C ALA A 86 11.93 4.54 0.69
N ILE A 87 10.94 4.48 1.56
CA ILE A 87 10.83 3.47 2.62
C ILE A 87 10.08 2.24 2.10
N VAL A 88 8.87 2.44 1.57
CA VAL A 88 7.98 1.36 1.14
C VAL A 88 8.52 0.64 -0.10
N GLY A 89 9.01 1.37 -1.08
CA GLY A 89 9.50 0.81 -2.33
C GLY A 89 10.64 -0.20 -2.12
N PRO A 90 11.80 0.21 -1.55
CA PRO A 90 12.91 -0.71 -1.31
C PRO A 90 12.55 -1.88 -0.40
N TYR A 91 11.67 -1.68 0.60
CA TYR A 91 11.18 -2.77 1.44
C TYR A 91 10.45 -3.82 0.62
N LEU A 92 9.46 -3.43 -0.20
CA LEU A 92 8.70 -4.36 -1.04
C LEU A 92 9.57 -4.98 -2.16
N PHE A 93 10.54 -4.24 -2.70
CA PHE A 93 11.52 -4.79 -3.63
C PHE A 93 12.34 -5.90 -2.96
N TYR A 94 12.87 -5.67 -1.77
CA TYR A 94 13.64 -6.68 -1.06
C TYR A 94 12.77 -7.89 -0.73
N GLU A 95 11.60 -7.67 -0.16
CA GLU A 95 10.68 -8.73 0.27
C GLU A 95 10.27 -9.62 -0.93
N HIS A 96 9.77 -9.03 -1.99
CA HIS A 96 9.21 -9.79 -3.12
C HIS A 96 10.23 -10.23 -4.16
N LEU A 97 11.31 -9.49 -4.40
CA LEU A 97 12.28 -9.86 -5.43
C LEU A 97 13.49 -10.61 -4.88
N TYR A 98 13.63 -10.71 -3.56
CA TYR A 98 14.73 -11.43 -2.93
C TYR A 98 14.25 -12.42 -1.87
N ALA A 99 13.60 -11.97 -0.79
CA ALA A 99 13.26 -12.83 0.34
C ALA A 99 12.23 -13.90 -0.02
N GLU A 100 11.14 -13.52 -0.71
CA GLU A 100 10.00 -14.40 -1.01
C GLU A 100 9.95 -14.88 -2.46
N TRP A 101 11.01 -14.63 -3.25
CA TRP A 101 11.02 -14.95 -4.68
C TRP A 101 10.74 -16.42 -5.00
N ALA A 102 11.26 -17.33 -4.20
CA ALA A 102 11.09 -18.77 -4.39
C ALA A 102 9.75 -19.30 -3.87
N ASN A 103 9.11 -18.59 -2.94
CA ASN A 103 7.92 -19.04 -2.23
C ASN A 103 6.61 -18.54 -2.88
N ILE A 104 6.68 -17.47 -3.67
CA ILE A 104 5.52 -16.78 -4.26
C ILE A 104 5.66 -16.75 -5.78
N PRO A 105 4.56 -16.88 -6.56
CA PRO A 105 4.60 -16.82 -8.01
C PRO A 105 5.28 -15.54 -8.52
N ALA A 106 6.20 -15.66 -9.49
CA ALA A 106 7.00 -14.55 -9.99
C ALA A 106 6.16 -13.35 -10.46
N TRP A 107 5.02 -13.60 -11.13
CA TRP A 107 4.12 -12.52 -11.57
C TRP A 107 3.57 -11.69 -10.42
N TYR A 108 3.23 -12.33 -9.28
CA TYR A 108 2.74 -11.66 -8.08
C TYR A 108 3.84 -10.78 -7.48
N ASN A 109 5.03 -11.35 -7.27
CA ASN A 109 6.18 -10.63 -6.73
C ASN A 109 6.52 -9.40 -7.57
N VAL A 110 6.57 -9.55 -8.89
CA VAL A 110 6.84 -8.44 -9.80
C VAL A 110 5.72 -7.40 -9.73
N ALA A 111 4.45 -7.82 -9.75
CA ALA A 111 3.32 -6.90 -9.69
C ALA A 111 3.35 -6.03 -8.43
N VAL A 112 3.54 -6.61 -7.25
CA VAL A 112 3.63 -5.85 -5.98
C VAL A 112 4.83 -4.91 -5.99
N ALA A 113 6.01 -5.40 -6.37
CA ALA A 113 7.22 -4.59 -6.35
C ALA A 113 7.15 -3.37 -7.28
N ILE A 114 6.69 -3.53 -8.53
CA ILE A 114 6.66 -2.43 -9.50
C ILE A 114 5.55 -1.41 -9.24
N THR A 115 4.48 -1.79 -8.55
CA THR A 115 3.35 -0.88 -8.25
C THR A 115 3.58 -0.04 -7.00
N ALA A 116 4.46 -0.43 -6.10
CA ALA A 116 4.69 0.21 -4.81
C ALA A 116 4.91 1.73 -4.90
N ILE A 117 5.94 2.16 -5.61
CA ILE A 117 6.27 3.59 -5.74
C ILE A 117 5.20 4.36 -6.51
N PRO A 118 4.76 3.91 -7.72
CA PRO A 118 3.69 4.59 -8.47
C PRO A 118 2.40 4.75 -7.68
N ALA A 119 1.98 3.76 -6.91
CA ALA A 119 0.73 3.81 -6.14
C ALA A 119 0.82 4.83 -5.00
N VAL A 120 1.92 4.86 -4.24
CA VAL A 120 2.15 5.89 -3.21
C VAL A 120 2.11 7.30 -3.82
N LEU A 121 2.79 7.52 -4.95
CA LEU A 121 2.82 8.81 -5.63
C LEU A 121 1.44 9.22 -6.17
N LEU A 122 0.67 8.26 -6.68
CA LEU A 122 -0.70 8.47 -7.13
C LEU A 122 -1.60 8.94 -5.98
N GLY A 123 -1.51 8.29 -4.82
CA GLY A 123 -2.24 8.68 -3.61
C GLY A 123 -1.97 10.14 -3.23
N GLY A 124 -0.71 10.54 -3.21
CA GLY A 124 -0.31 11.92 -2.94
C GLY A 124 -0.85 12.93 -3.97
N LYS A 125 -0.88 12.56 -5.25
CA LYS A 125 -1.45 13.39 -6.32
C LYS A 125 -2.96 13.59 -6.15
N LEU A 126 -3.68 12.55 -5.74
CA LEU A 126 -5.11 12.60 -5.47
C LEU A 126 -5.42 13.53 -4.29
N ALA A 127 -4.66 13.45 -3.18
CA ALA A 127 -4.80 14.36 -2.05
C ALA A 127 -4.59 15.83 -2.44
N GLY A 128 -3.57 16.12 -3.26
CA GLY A 128 -3.30 17.48 -3.74
C GLY A 128 -4.45 18.06 -4.57
N ARG A 129 -5.10 17.28 -5.42
CA ARG A 129 -6.25 17.70 -6.22
C ARG A 129 -7.49 17.99 -5.35
N SER A 130 -7.74 17.16 -4.33
CA SER A 130 -8.84 17.35 -3.40
C SER A 130 -8.71 18.67 -2.62
N ALA A 131 -7.51 19.02 -2.18
CA ALA A 131 -7.25 20.27 -1.48
C ALA A 131 -7.47 21.53 -2.34
N GLN A 132 -7.23 21.45 -3.66
CA GLN A 132 -7.47 22.55 -4.59
C GLN A 132 -8.96 22.81 -4.83
N ARG A 133 -9.78 21.76 -4.86
CA ARG A 133 -11.23 21.88 -5.10
C ARG A 133 -12.00 22.54 -3.94
N VAL A 134 -11.45 22.52 -2.74
CA VAL A 134 -12.06 23.08 -1.52
C VAL A 134 -11.73 24.57 -1.33
N ARG A 135 -10.80 25.13 -2.12
CA ARG A 135 -10.53 26.57 -2.04
C ARG A 135 -11.68 27.36 -2.69
N PRO A 136 -12.39 28.24 -1.93
CA PRO A 136 -13.37 29.11 -2.52
C PRO A 136 -12.74 30.01 -3.57
N ALA A 137 -13.50 30.33 -4.63
CA ALA A 137 -13.07 31.32 -5.60
C ALA A 137 -12.76 32.66 -4.89
N PRO A 138 -11.72 33.39 -5.31
CA PRO A 138 -11.45 34.70 -4.75
C PRO A 138 -12.71 35.57 -4.92
N ALA A 139 -13.16 36.17 -3.83
CA ALA A 139 -14.22 37.18 -3.89
C ALA A 139 -13.74 38.32 -4.79
N ILE A 140 -14.48 38.60 -5.86
CA ILE A 140 -14.25 39.72 -6.81
C ILE A 140 -14.74 40.99 -6.14
#